data_5329db0d051daf64139a4f3cbebbd188
#
_entry.id   5329db0d051daf64139a4f3cbebbd188
#
_cell.length_a   1.000
_cell.length_b   1.000
_cell.length_c   1.000
_cell.angle_alpha   90.00
_cell.angle_beta   90.00
_cell.angle_gamma   90.00
#
_symmetry.space_group_name_H-M   'P 1'
#
loop_
_entity.id
_entity.type
_entity.pdbx_description
1 polymer ?
#
loop_
_entity_poly.entity_id
_entity_poly.type
_entity_poly.pdbx_seq_one_letter_code
_entity_poly.pdbx_strand_id
1 'polypeptide(L)'
;MAQDPIVLVGGLVSWPGRYRALAEALREISGSEVYTAPLTPLDWLLARARGYGQLVFEVASVVDRALLESESDKAVLVGHSLGGIACRVYLGGEPPFGGRRYSGHRRVSRLITLGTPHVAVERKSLSLIGRVNDLFPGTLHGPAGLGYLSVAGAAADGASSLRARRRYERFVEDGRVVGDGVVPVDSALLSGSETLVLDDIYHNGFYGRWYGSDRETVERWWPEELRVSAKLVGEQRA
;
A
#
# COMPACT_ATOMS: atom_id res chain seq x y z
N MET A 1 -19.91 11.09 -12.71
CA MET A 1 -18.76 11.76 -12.04
C MET A 1 -17.53 10.96 -12.41
N ALA A 2 -16.42 11.61 -12.75
CA ALA A 2 -15.15 10.92 -12.96
C ALA A 2 -14.79 10.16 -11.68
N GLN A 3 -14.26 8.94 -11.82
CA GLN A 3 -13.81 8.15 -10.65
C GLN A 3 -12.43 8.66 -10.23
N ASP A 4 -12.14 8.63 -8.92
CA ASP A 4 -10.85 9.03 -8.39
C ASP A 4 -9.72 8.24 -9.06
N PRO A 5 -8.64 8.87 -9.54
CA PRO A 5 -7.48 8.16 -10.09
C PRO A 5 -6.80 7.32 -9.00
N ILE A 6 -6.17 6.23 -9.42
CA ILE A 6 -5.47 5.31 -8.51
C ILE A 6 -3.97 5.55 -8.61
N VAL A 7 -3.29 5.69 -7.46
CA VAL A 7 -1.83 5.79 -7.40
C VAL A 7 -1.25 4.57 -6.70
N LEU A 8 -0.47 3.77 -7.45
CA LEU A 8 0.26 2.60 -6.95
C LEU A 8 1.65 2.99 -6.45
N VAL A 9 1.96 2.59 -5.21
CA VAL A 9 3.26 2.84 -4.57
C VAL A 9 3.91 1.52 -4.18
N GLY A 10 5.01 1.19 -4.87
CA GLY A 10 5.75 -0.04 -4.66
C GLY A 10 6.70 -0.02 -3.46
N GLY A 11 7.06 -1.21 -2.97
CA GLY A 11 7.98 -1.39 -1.84
C GLY A 11 9.46 -1.51 -2.21
N LEU A 12 10.27 -1.91 -1.24
CA LEU A 12 11.74 -1.86 -1.24
C LEU A 12 12.44 -2.52 -2.44
N VAL A 13 11.95 -3.65 -2.92
CA VAL A 13 12.62 -4.43 -3.97
C VAL A 13 11.70 -4.52 -5.19
N SER A 14 11.20 -3.38 -5.63
CA SER A 14 10.29 -3.32 -6.76
C SER A 14 10.62 -2.16 -7.71
N TRP A 15 10.10 -2.24 -8.91
CA TRP A 15 10.15 -1.22 -9.94
C TRP A 15 8.78 -1.13 -10.61
N PRO A 16 8.43 -0.01 -11.27
CA PRO A 16 7.08 0.20 -11.82
C PRO A 16 6.55 -0.93 -12.69
N GLY A 17 7.39 -1.50 -13.55
CA GLY A 17 6.99 -2.59 -14.45
C GLY A 17 6.50 -3.87 -13.75
N ARG A 18 6.87 -4.07 -12.48
CA ARG A 18 6.39 -5.19 -11.67
C ARG A 18 4.90 -5.09 -11.33
N TYR A 19 4.37 -3.88 -11.31
CA TYR A 19 2.97 -3.60 -10.97
C TYR A 19 2.06 -3.50 -12.21
N ARG A 20 2.57 -3.80 -13.43
CA ARG A 20 1.78 -3.66 -14.66
C ARG A 20 0.49 -4.47 -14.64
N ALA A 21 0.56 -5.76 -14.31
CA ALA A 21 -0.63 -6.61 -14.24
C ALA A 21 -1.64 -6.11 -13.19
N LEU A 22 -1.15 -5.68 -12.02
CA LEU A 22 -1.99 -5.06 -10.99
C LEU A 22 -2.65 -3.77 -11.51
N ALA A 23 -1.89 -2.92 -12.18
CA ALA A 23 -2.41 -1.67 -12.73
C ALA A 23 -3.46 -1.91 -13.83
N GLU A 24 -3.24 -2.90 -14.68
CA GLU A 24 -4.20 -3.32 -15.72
C GLU A 24 -5.50 -3.85 -15.08
N ALA A 25 -5.40 -4.76 -14.10
CA ALA A 25 -6.56 -5.28 -13.38
C ALA A 25 -7.35 -4.18 -12.68
N LEU A 26 -6.66 -3.22 -12.04
CA LEU A 26 -7.31 -2.09 -11.38
C LEU A 26 -8.05 -1.19 -12.38
N ARG A 27 -7.47 -0.89 -13.56
CA ARG A 27 -8.17 -0.12 -14.60
C ARG A 27 -9.44 -0.82 -15.06
N GLU A 28 -9.36 -2.13 -15.29
CA GLU A 28 -10.51 -2.92 -15.75
C GLU A 28 -11.64 -2.99 -14.72
N ILE A 29 -11.30 -3.10 -13.42
CA ILE A 29 -12.28 -3.25 -12.34
C ILE A 29 -12.90 -1.92 -11.95
N SER A 30 -12.08 -0.87 -11.88
CA SER A 30 -12.53 0.44 -11.42
C SER A 30 -12.95 1.39 -12.53
N GLY A 31 -12.46 1.23 -13.75
CA GLY A 31 -12.61 2.22 -14.81
C GLY A 31 -11.78 3.50 -14.59
N SER A 32 -10.91 3.53 -13.57
CA SER A 32 -10.06 4.68 -13.23
C SER A 32 -8.71 4.63 -13.93
N GLU A 33 -8.12 5.79 -14.18
CA GLU A 33 -6.70 5.85 -14.56
C GLU A 33 -5.81 5.43 -13.39
N VAL A 34 -4.74 4.68 -13.72
CA VAL A 34 -3.81 4.14 -12.73
C VAL A 34 -2.40 4.63 -12.99
N TYR A 35 -1.84 5.32 -12.02
CA TYR A 35 -0.50 5.88 -12.02
C TYR A 35 0.40 5.07 -11.08
N THR A 36 1.58 4.70 -11.54
CA THR A 36 2.54 3.97 -10.69
C THR A 36 3.70 4.90 -10.32
N ALA A 37 3.98 5.02 -9.02
CA ALA A 37 5.11 5.80 -8.54
C ALA A 37 6.43 5.22 -9.09
N PRO A 38 7.34 6.05 -9.66
CA PRO A 38 8.56 5.60 -10.33
C PRO A 38 9.67 5.22 -9.35
N LEU A 39 9.31 4.56 -8.25
CA LEU A 39 10.25 4.13 -7.22
C LEU A 39 10.98 2.86 -7.64
N THR A 40 12.30 2.88 -7.49
CA THR A 40 13.21 1.77 -7.81
C THR A 40 13.94 1.26 -6.56
N PRO A 41 14.58 0.08 -6.59
CA PRO A 41 15.40 -0.40 -5.48
C PRO A 41 16.51 0.58 -5.09
N LEU A 42 17.06 1.34 -6.04
CA LEU A 42 18.09 2.33 -5.78
C LEU A 42 17.55 3.51 -4.94
N ASP A 43 16.33 3.97 -5.21
CA ASP A 43 15.69 5.05 -4.46
C ASP A 43 15.51 4.64 -2.98
N TRP A 44 15.09 3.41 -2.73
CA TRP A 44 14.98 2.85 -1.39
C TRP A 44 16.33 2.71 -0.68
N LEU A 45 17.37 2.29 -1.40
CA LEU A 45 18.74 2.21 -0.85
C LEU A 45 19.27 3.59 -0.47
N LEU A 46 19.11 4.58 -1.34
CA LEU A 46 19.50 5.96 -1.09
C LEU A 46 18.69 6.59 0.05
N ALA A 47 17.39 6.30 0.13
CA ALA A 47 16.53 6.79 1.20
C ALA A 47 16.96 6.26 2.58
N ARG A 48 17.46 5.04 2.66
CA ARG A 48 18.01 4.49 3.91
C ARG A 48 19.22 5.28 4.41
N ALA A 49 20.04 5.81 3.50
CA ALA A 49 21.25 6.57 3.85
C ALA A 49 20.96 8.08 4.06
N ARG A 50 20.00 8.65 3.32
CA ARG A 50 19.76 10.11 3.24
C ARG A 50 18.45 10.53 3.92
N GLY A 51 17.66 9.57 4.42
CA GLY A 51 16.28 9.78 4.88
C GLY A 51 15.25 9.55 3.80
N TYR A 52 14.05 9.24 4.22
CA TYR A 52 12.94 8.77 3.35
C TYR A 52 12.13 9.92 2.71
N GLY A 53 12.49 11.18 2.96
CA GLY A 53 11.74 12.35 2.48
C GLY A 53 11.61 12.41 0.96
N GLN A 54 12.64 11.97 0.20
CA GLN A 54 12.57 11.94 -1.26
C GLN A 54 11.54 10.94 -1.78
N LEU A 55 11.41 9.74 -1.17
CA LEU A 55 10.40 8.76 -1.57
C LEU A 55 8.99 9.33 -1.40
N VAL A 56 8.74 10.02 -0.28
CA VAL A 56 7.44 10.63 -0.01
C VAL A 56 7.18 11.78 -0.97
N PHE A 57 8.20 12.53 -1.37
CA PHE A 57 8.09 13.56 -2.39
C PHE A 57 7.69 12.98 -3.77
N GLU A 58 8.27 11.83 -4.17
CA GLU A 58 7.86 11.14 -5.39
C GLU A 58 6.38 10.70 -5.33
N VAL A 59 5.93 10.17 -4.17
CA VAL A 59 4.50 9.86 -3.98
C VAL A 59 3.65 11.11 -4.16
N ALA A 60 4.02 12.23 -3.53
CA ALA A 60 3.29 13.49 -3.67
C ALA A 60 3.23 13.96 -5.13
N SER A 61 4.36 13.90 -5.84
CA SER A 61 4.46 14.33 -7.25
C SER A 61 3.57 13.50 -8.17
N VAL A 62 3.48 12.17 -7.93
CA VAL A 62 2.60 11.31 -8.72
C VAL A 62 1.13 11.55 -8.41
N VAL A 63 0.78 11.81 -7.14
CA VAL A 63 -0.60 12.20 -6.78
C VAL A 63 -0.97 13.52 -7.43
N ASP A 64 -0.09 14.53 -7.38
CA ASP A 64 -0.33 15.83 -8.02
C ASP A 64 -0.60 15.69 -9.52
N ARG A 65 0.22 14.88 -10.21
CA ARG A 65 0.04 14.57 -11.63
C ARG A 65 -1.27 13.83 -11.89
N ALA A 66 -1.58 12.79 -11.11
CA ALA A 66 -2.79 11.99 -11.27
C ALA A 66 -4.05 12.85 -11.14
N LEU A 67 -4.10 13.72 -10.15
CA LEU A 67 -5.24 14.63 -9.94
C LEU A 67 -5.39 15.65 -11.08
N LEU A 68 -4.26 16.22 -11.54
CA LEU A 68 -4.27 17.17 -12.64
C LEU A 68 -4.75 16.54 -13.96
N GLU A 69 -4.19 15.36 -14.31
CA GLU A 69 -4.52 14.68 -15.58
C GLU A 69 -5.93 14.07 -15.58
N SER A 70 -6.47 13.72 -14.40
CA SER A 70 -7.83 13.15 -14.25
C SER A 70 -8.89 14.19 -13.90
N GLU A 71 -8.52 15.45 -13.75
CA GLU A 71 -9.42 16.54 -13.32
C GLU A 71 -10.20 16.19 -12.03
N SER A 72 -9.54 15.48 -11.10
CA SER A 72 -10.12 14.99 -9.84
C SER A 72 -9.56 15.71 -8.63
N ASP A 73 -10.37 15.87 -7.59
CA ASP A 73 -9.95 16.48 -6.31
C ASP A 73 -9.24 15.49 -5.39
N LYS A 74 -9.53 14.20 -5.55
CA LYS A 74 -8.98 13.13 -4.70
C LYS A 74 -8.49 11.93 -5.51
N ALA A 75 -7.58 11.17 -4.91
CA ALA A 75 -7.05 9.93 -5.45
C ALA A 75 -7.23 8.77 -4.47
N VAL A 76 -7.24 7.54 -4.97
CA VAL A 76 -7.08 6.33 -4.16
C VAL A 76 -5.61 5.94 -4.15
N LEU A 77 -5.01 5.75 -2.97
CA LEU A 77 -3.66 5.22 -2.83
C LEU A 77 -3.68 3.71 -2.62
N VAL A 78 -2.86 2.98 -3.37
CA VAL A 78 -2.60 1.56 -3.15
C VAL A 78 -1.11 1.39 -2.87
N GLY A 79 -0.77 1.09 -1.61
CA GLY A 79 0.62 0.92 -1.16
C GLY A 79 0.96 -0.54 -0.92
N HIS A 80 1.95 -1.09 -1.64
CA HIS A 80 2.45 -2.44 -1.42
C HIS A 80 3.70 -2.42 -0.54
N SER A 81 3.76 -3.32 0.47
CA SER A 81 4.95 -3.45 1.32
C SER A 81 5.33 -2.09 1.97
N LEU A 82 6.59 -1.69 1.97
CA LEU A 82 7.02 -0.39 2.47
C LEU A 82 6.43 0.81 1.70
N GLY A 83 5.88 0.61 0.51
CA GLY A 83 5.14 1.64 -0.21
C GLY A 83 3.92 2.15 0.57
N GLY A 84 3.22 1.27 1.31
CA GLY A 84 2.14 1.67 2.20
C GLY A 84 2.61 2.55 3.37
N ILE A 85 3.83 2.34 3.87
CA ILE A 85 4.45 3.22 4.87
C ILE A 85 4.72 4.62 4.27
N ALA A 86 5.24 4.68 3.03
CA ALA A 86 5.44 5.96 2.34
C ALA A 86 4.10 6.70 2.12
N CYS A 87 3.03 5.98 1.77
CA CYS A 87 1.68 6.54 1.68
C CYS A 87 1.21 7.11 3.02
N ARG A 88 1.38 6.41 4.15
CA ARG A 88 1.02 6.92 5.48
C ARG A 88 1.75 8.22 5.82
N VAL A 89 3.04 8.32 5.50
CA VAL A 89 3.80 9.58 5.67
C VAL A 89 3.24 10.70 4.79
N TYR A 90 2.91 10.41 3.55
CA TYR A 90 2.30 11.39 2.64
C TYR A 90 0.96 11.91 3.18
N LEU A 91 0.14 11.03 3.74
CA LEU A 91 -1.13 11.42 4.36
C LEU A 91 -0.94 12.30 5.61
N GLY A 92 0.16 12.14 6.35
CA GLY A 92 0.40 12.62 7.71
C GLY A 92 -0.03 14.04 8.01
N GLY A 93 0.77 15.02 7.70
CA GLY A 93 0.54 16.44 8.03
C GLY A 93 1.59 16.97 9.01
N GLU A 94 1.23 17.14 10.26
CA GLU A 94 2.15 17.53 11.35
C GLU A 94 2.50 16.31 12.23
N PRO A 95 3.74 16.22 12.72
CA PRO A 95 4.89 17.09 12.41
C PRO A 95 5.50 16.82 11.03
N PRO A 96 6.41 17.72 10.54
CA PRO A 96 7.09 17.51 9.26
C PRO A 96 7.91 16.21 9.23
N PHE A 97 7.91 15.53 8.08
CA PHE A 97 8.73 14.36 7.85
C PHE A 97 9.84 14.65 6.83
N GLY A 98 11.09 14.41 7.21
CA GLY A 98 12.24 14.73 6.33
C GLY A 98 12.34 16.21 5.97
N GLY A 99 11.94 17.11 6.87
CA GLY A 99 11.95 18.57 6.67
C GLY A 99 10.81 19.10 5.81
N ARG A 100 9.87 18.25 5.38
CA ARG A 100 8.71 18.64 4.58
C ARG A 100 7.41 18.28 5.27
N ARG A 101 6.40 19.14 5.08
CA ARG A 101 5.03 18.90 5.52
C ARG A 101 4.22 18.38 4.34
N TYR A 102 3.61 17.21 4.52
CA TYR A 102 2.70 16.62 3.56
C TYR A 102 1.29 16.66 4.14
N SER A 103 0.32 17.05 3.35
CA SER A 103 -1.10 17.10 3.75
C SER A 103 -1.96 16.26 2.79
N GLY A 104 -1.45 15.10 2.42
CA GLY A 104 -2.06 14.20 1.44
C GLY A 104 -3.46 13.74 1.82
N HIS A 105 -3.79 13.71 3.13
CA HIS A 105 -5.15 13.40 3.60
C HIS A 105 -6.24 14.29 2.99
N ARG A 106 -5.90 15.49 2.52
CA ARG A 106 -6.86 16.39 1.84
C ARG A 106 -7.11 16.01 0.39
N ARG A 107 -6.20 15.23 -0.20
CA ARG A 107 -6.14 14.88 -1.63
C ARG A 107 -6.35 13.38 -1.88
N VAL A 108 -6.66 12.62 -0.85
CA VAL A 108 -6.85 11.17 -0.91
C VAL A 108 -8.19 10.82 -0.29
N SER A 109 -8.96 10.00 -0.99
CA SER A 109 -10.23 9.47 -0.49
C SER A 109 -10.04 8.16 0.29
N ARG A 110 -9.08 7.33 -0.11
CA ARG A 110 -8.82 6.02 0.51
C ARG A 110 -7.35 5.61 0.40
N LEU A 111 -6.83 4.98 1.45
CA LEU A 111 -5.57 4.23 1.44
C LEU A 111 -5.85 2.74 1.55
N ILE A 112 -5.41 1.96 0.56
CA ILE A 112 -5.39 0.49 0.59
C ILE A 112 -3.95 0.04 0.73
N THR A 113 -3.65 -0.80 1.73
CA THR A 113 -2.31 -1.35 1.95
C THR A 113 -2.29 -2.85 1.71
N LEU A 114 -1.30 -3.32 0.94
CA LEU A 114 -1.13 -4.71 0.54
C LEU A 114 0.16 -5.25 1.17
N GLY A 115 0.05 -6.11 2.17
CA GLY A 115 1.20 -6.69 2.89
C GLY A 115 2.16 -5.63 3.44
N THR A 116 1.66 -4.48 3.88
CA THR A 116 2.46 -3.39 4.43
C THR A 116 2.77 -3.67 5.91
N PRO A 117 4.04 -3.67 6.33
CA PRO A 117 4.37 -3.89 7.74
C PRO A 117 4.09 -2.63 8.57
N HIS A 118 2.94 -2.58 9.23
CA HIS A 118 2.55 -1.46 10.11
C HIS A 118 3.12 -1.59 11.52
N VAL A 119 3.49 -2.79 11.94
CA VAL A 119 4.09 -3.07 13.26
C VAL A 119 5.47 -3.67 13.07
N ALA A 120 6.42 -3.27 13.94
CA ALA A 120 7.77 -3.84 14.02
C ALA A 120 8.19 -3.99 15.49
N VAL A 121 9.12 -4.91 15.79
CA VAL A 121 9.63 -5.11 17.15
C VAL A 121 10.34 -3.84 17.64
N GLU A 122 10.00 -3.38 18.86
CA GLU A 122 10.44 -2.13 19.47
C GLU A 122 11.96 -1.88 19.47
N ARG A 123 12.78 -2.93 19.56
CA ARG A 123 14.26 -2.84 19.50
C ARG A 123 14.80 -2.21 18.21
N LYS A 124 13.93 -1.98 17.22
CA LYS A 124 14.24 -1.33 15.94
C LYS A 124 13.48 0.00 15.78
N SER A 125 13.20 0.70 16.88
CA SER A 125 12.49 1.99 16.90
C SER A 125 13.15 3.08 16.04
N LEU A 126 14.43 2.92 15.66
CA LEU A 126 15.09 3.71 14.62
C LEU A 126 14.67 3.29 13.20
N SER A 127 13.81 2.27 13.05
CA SER A 127 13.24 1.87 11.77
C SER A 127 12.26 2.91 11.25
N LEU A 128 12.10 2.98 9.93
CA LEU A 128 11.07 3.82 9.29
C LEU A 128 9.67 3.56 9.88
N ILE A 129 9.33 2.28 10.11
CA ILE A 129 8.02 1.83 10.62
C ILE A 129 7.76 2.42 12.01
N GLY A 130 8.69 2.26 12.95
CA GLY A 130 8.55 2.80 14.30
C GLY A 130 8.35 4.32 14.28
N ARG A 131 9.23 5.04 13.55
CA ARG A 131 9.11 6.49 13.43
C ARG A 131 7.77 6.94 12.82
N VAL A 132 7.23 6.21 11.85
CA VAL A 132 5.93 6.54 11.25
C VAL A 132 4.80 6.27 12.23
N ASN A 133 4.88 5.23 13.06
CA ASN A 133 3.89 4.96 14.10
C ASN A 133 3.90 6.01 15.20
N ASP A 134 5.08 6.53 15.57
CA ASP A 134 5.20 7.60 16.57
C ASP A 134 4.60 8.92 16.06
N LEU A 135 4.80 9.25 14.78
CA LEU A 135 4.38 10.51 14.20
C LEU A 135 2.94 10.47 13.67
N PHE A 136 2.52 9.35 13.08
CA PHE A 136 1.26 9.18 12.35
C PHE A 136 0.60 7.86 12.75
N PRO A 137 0.09 7.72 14.00
CA PRO A 137 -0.44 6.48 14.53
C PRO A 137 -1.73 6.03 13.84
N GLY A 138 -1.86 4.75 13.58
CA GLY A 138 -3.09 4.11 13.09
C GLY A 138 -3.69 4.79 11.87
N THR A 139 -5.00 4.88 11.84
CA THR A 139 -5.81 5.56 10.81
C THR A 139 -6.02 7.03 11.16
N LEU A 140 -4.92 7.80 11.29
CA LEU A 140 -4.90 9.17 11.82
C LEU A 140 -6.00 10.10 11.26
N HIS A 141 -6.32 9.98 9.98
CA HIS A 141 -7.33 10.81 9.32
C HIS A 141 -8.67 10.09 9.07
N GLY A 142 -8.88 8.90 9.64
CA GLY A 142 -10.14 8.17 9.56
C GLY A 142 -11.34 8.98 10.07
N PRO A 143 -11.25 9.63 11.25
CA PRO A 143 -12.32 10.49 11.73
C PRO A 143 -12.67 11.68 10.81
N ALA A 144 -11.75 12.08 9.94
CA ALA A 144 -11.98 13.12 8.93
C ALA A 144 -12.51 12.57 7.59
N GLY A 145 -12.89 11.28 7.53
CA GLY A 145 -13.53 10.65 6.38
C GLY A 145 -12.58 10.02 5.36
N LEU A 146 -11.27 9.88 5.68
CA LEU A 146 -10.35 9.12 4.84
C LEU A 146 -10.52 7.62 5.09
N GLY A 147 -10.85 6.84 4.05
CA GLY A 147 -10.99 5.39 4.14
C GLY A 147 -9.64 4.68 4.27
N TYR A 148 -9.59 3.60 5.06
CA TYR A 148 -8.40 2.76 5.20
C TYR A 148 -8.77 1.28 5.09
N LEU A 149 -8.08 0.56 4.23
CA LEU A 149 -8.18 -0.90 4.10
C LEU A 149 -6.79 -1.51 4.19
N SER A 150 -6.59 -2.47 5.08
CA SER A 150 -5.37 -3.26 5.19
C SER A 150 -5.63 -4.69 4.71
N VAL A 151 -4.89 -5.12 3.68
CA VAL A 151 -4.97 -6.47 3.13
C VAL A 151 -3.71 -7.24 3.51
N ALA A 152 -3.87 -8.33 4.24
CA ALA A 152 -2.80 -9.24 4.63
C ALA A 152 -2.89 -10.54 3.84
N GLY A 153 -1.75 -11.06 3.40
CA GLY A 153 -1.64 -12.42 2.87
C GLY A 153 -1.25 -13.40 3.97
N ALA A 154 -1.73 -14.65 3.88
CA ALA A 154 -1.52 -15.69 4.88
C ALA A 154 -1.04 -17.03 4.30
N ALA A 155 -0.40 -17.00 3.11
CA ALA A 155 0.03 -18.22 2.40
C ALA A 155 1.25 -18.93 3.01
N ALA A 156 1.92 -18.36 4.02
CA ALA A 156 3.13 -18.94 4.60
C ALA A 156 3.06 -18.99 6.14
N ASP A 157 3.34 -20.17 6.70
CA ASP A 157 3.40 -20.38 8.13
C ASP A 157 4.86 -20.48 8.61
N GLY A 158 5.24 -19.61 9.54
CA GLY A 158 6.57 -19.57 10.15
C GLY A 158 6.85 -20.75 11.07
N ALA A 159 5.83 -21.49 11.54
CA ALA A 159 6.03 -22.73 12.29
C ALA A 159 6.58 -23.85 11.39
N SER A 160 6.13 -23.94 10.14
CA SER A 160 6.54 -24.93 9.15
C SER A 160 7.67 -24.47 8.23
N SER A 161 7.87 -23.15 8.05
CA SER A 161 8.86 -22.57 7.16
C SER A 161 9.91 -21.74 7.89
N LEU A 162 11.13 -22.28 8.03
CA LEU A 162 12.27 -21.55 8.63
C LEU A 162 12.58 -20.23 7.93
N ARG A 163 12.36 -20.17 6.61
CA ARG A 163 12.58 -18.95 5.82
C ARG A 163 11.56 -17.85 6.14
N ALA A 164 10.29 -18.23 6.25
CA ALA A 164 9.21 -17.32 6.66
C ALA A 164 9.45 -16.85 8.10
N ARG A 165 9.71 -17.79 9.03
CA ARG A 165 10.00 -17.50 10.42
C ARG A 165 11.08 -16.44 10.61
N ARG A 166 12.27 -16.61 10.00
CA ARG A 166 13.39 -15.66 10.09
C ARG A 166 13.04 -14.26 9.55
N ARG A 167 12.10 -14.16 8.63
CA ARG A 167 11.62 -12.87 8.13
C ARG A 167 10.64 -12.24 9.09
N TYR A 168 9.75 -13.04 9.67
CA TYR A 168 8.74 -12.59 10.61
C TYR A 168 9.34 -12.09 11.93
N GLU A 169 10.46 -12.66 12.38
CA GLU A 169 11.24 -12.20 13.55
C GLU A 169 11.74 -10.74 13.45
N ARG A 170 11.55 -10.08 12.29
CA ARG A 170 11.78 -8.63 12.15
C ARG A 170 10.61 -7.80 12.66
N PHE A 171 9.44 -8.40 12.77
CA PHE A 171 8.17 -7.72 13.06
C PHE A 171 7.55 -8.20 14.36
N VAL A 172 7.80 -9.44 14.74
CA VAL A 172 7.29 -10.10 15.94
C VAL A 172 8.41 -10.80 16.69
N GLU A 173 8.24 -11.07 17.99
CA GLU A 173 9.28 -11.73 18.80
C GLU A 173 9.47 -13.20 18.40
N ASP A 174 8.36 -13.96 18.28
CA ASP A 174 8.38 -15.34 17.77
C ASP A 174 7.81 -15.37 16.34
N GLY A 175 8.68 -15.61 15.38
CA GLY A 175 8.30 -15.70 13.97
C GLY A 175 7.49 -16.94 13.58
N ARG A 176 7.00 -17.77 14.54
CA ARG A 176 6.12 -18.92 14.31
C ARG A 176 4.66 -18.50 14.12
N VAL A 177 4.44 -17.52 13.27
CA VAL A 177 3.15 -16.96 12.94
C VAL A 177 2.87 -17.09 11.45
N VAL A 178 1.62 -16.86 11.06
CA VAL A 178 1.18 -16.89 9.67
C VAL A 178 1.36 -15.50 9.02
N GLY A 179 1.65 -15.49 7.71
CA GLY A 179 1.79 -14.28 6.92
C GLY A 179 1.98 -14.57 5.43
N ASP A 180 2.37 -13.56 4.67
CA ASP A 180 2.58 -13.64 3.23
C ASP A 180 3.98 -14.17 2.81
N GLY A 181 4.77 -14.65 3.77
CA GLY A 181 6.15 -15.12 3.58
C GLY A 181 7.21 -14.04 3.75
N VAL A 182 6.82 -12.79 3.98
CA VAL A 182 7.69 -11.64 4.28
C VAL A 182 7.18 -10.86 5.50
N VAL A 183 5.89 -10.58 5.55
CA VAL A 183 5.20 -9.80 6.59
C VAL A 183 4.18 -10.69 7.28
N PRO A 184 4.17 -10.77 8.63
CA PRO A 184 3.11 -11.45 9.39
C PRO A 184 1.75 -10.77 9.21
N VAL A 185 0.66 -11.54 9.30
CA VAL A 185 -0.71 -11.02 9.23
C VAL A 185 -0.89 -9.85 10.20
N ASP A 186 -0.61 -10.04 11.48
CA ASP A 186 -0.82 -9.00 12.51
C ASP A 186 0.00 -7.73 12.26
N SER A 187 1.18 -7.87 11.65
CA SER A 187 1.98 -6.71 11.25
C SER A 187 1.41 -5.98 10.05
N ALA A 188 0.68 -6.67 9.18
CA ALA A 188 0.10 -6.08 7.96
C ALA A 188 -1.23 -5.36 8.20
N LEU A 189 -1.84 -5.50 9.37
CA LEU A 189 -3.12 -4.88 9.72
C LEU A 189 -2.89 -3.57 10.48
N LEU A 190 -3.31 -2.46 9.91
CA LEU A 190 -3.22 -1.13 10.53
C LEU A 190 -4.35 -0.96 11.55
N SER A 191 -4.00 -0.55 12.77
CA SER A 191 -5.01 -0.29 13.82
C SER A 191 -6.04 0.75 13.36
N GLY A 192 -7.32 0.38 13.45
CA GLY A 192 -8.46 1.22 13.08
C GLY A 192 -8.86 1.14 11.60
N SER A 193 -8.13 0.41 10.74
CA SER A 193 -8.54 0.18 9.34
C SER A 193 -9.58 -0.93 9.21
N GLU A 194 -10.32 -0.91 8.11
CA GLU A 194 -10.94 -2.13 7.58
C GLU A 194 -9.83 -3.17 7.32
N THR A 195 -10.09 -4.44 7.56
CA THR A 195 -9.09 -5.51 7.45
C THR A 195 -9.58 -6.67 6.61
N LEU A 196 -8.69 -7.21 5.78
CA LEU A 196 -8.95 -8.40 4.99
C LEU A 196 -7.72 -9.33 5.03
N VAL A 197 -7.93 -10.61 5.29
CA VAL A 197 -6.89 -11.64 5.25
C VAL A 197 -7.19 -12.62 4.11
N LEU A 198 -6.18 -12.92 3.30
CA LEU A 198 -6.26 -13.80 2.14
C LEU A 198 -5.30 -14.99 2.32
N ASP A 199 -5.82 -16.19 2.52
CA ASP A 199 -5.06 -17.37 2.96
C ASP A 199 -4.02 -17.87 1.95
N ASP A 200 -4.25 -17.65 0.64
CA ASP A 200 -3.42 -18.13 -0.46
C ASP A 200 -2.47 -17.07 -1.04
N ILE A 201 -2.38 -15.89 -0.43
CA ILE A 201 -1.62 -14.76 -0.97
C ILE A 201 -0.23 -14.65 -0.35
N TYR A 202 0.78 -14.69 -1.22
CA TYR A 202 2.18 -14.39 -0.91
C TYR A 202 2.51 -12.91 -1.11
N HIS A 203 3.60 -12.45 -0.49
CA HIS A 203 4.08 -11.06 -0.59
C HIS A 203 4.38 -10.63 -2.03
N ASN A 204 4.81 -11.55 -2.87
CA ASN A 204 5.16 -11.28 -4.26
C ASN A 204 5.07 -12.55 -5.11
N GLY A 205 4.99 -12.38 -6.43
CA GLY A 205 4.80 -13.46 -7.40
C GLY A 205 5.97 -14.45 -7.55
N PHE A 206 7.08 -14.30 -6.81
CA PHE A 206 8.16 -15.30 -6.82
C PHE A 206 7.83 -16.57 -6.04
N TYR A 207 6.87 -16.50 -5.13
CA TYR A 207 6.51 -17.60 -4.23
C TYR A 207 5.16 -18.24 -4.57
N GLY A 208 4.35 -17.56 -5.39
CA GLY A 208 3.01 -18.00 -5.75
C GLY A 208 2.09 -16.82 -6.05
N ARG A 209 0.80 -17.03 -5.87
CA ARG A 209 -0.20 -15.98 -6.05
C ARG A 209 0.06 -14.83 -5.08
N TRP A 210 0.09 -13.61 -5.59
CA TRP A 210 0.30 -12.41 -4.81
C TRP A 210 -0.84 -11.41 -5.04
N TYR A 211 -0.93 -10.35 -4.27
CA TYR A 211 -2.02 -9.36 -4.29
C TYR A 211 -2.43 -8.84 -5.67
N GLY A 212 -1.51 -8.83 -6.64
CA GLY A 212 -1.72 -8.35 -8.01
C GLY A 212 -1.42 -9.39 -9.09
N SER A 213 -1.61 -10.68 -8.80
CA SER A 213 -1.33 -11.77 -9.74
C SER A 213 -2.20 -11.71 -10.98
N ASP A 214 -3.47 -11.48 -10.79
CA ASP A 214 -4.50 -11.49 -11.83
C ASP A 214 -5.73 -10.69 -11.35
N ARG A 215 -6.67 -10.47 -12.27
CA ARG A 215 -7.91 -9.75 -12.02
C ARG A 215 -8.73 -10.37 -10.89
N GLU A 216 -8.90 -11.69 -10.89
CA GLU A 216 -9.66 -12.43 -9.87
C GLU A 216 -9.10 -12.15 -8.46
N THR A 217 -7.77 -12.19 -8.32
CA THR A 217 -7.11 -11.85 -7.06
C THR A 217 -7.38 -10.41 -6.63
N VAL A 218 -7.33 -9.46 -7.56
CA VAL A 218 -7.60 -8.05 -7.25
C VAL A 218 -9.05 -7.82 -6.87
N GLU A 219 -10.01 -8.48 -7.52
CA GLU A 219 -11.44 -8.44 -7.18
C GLU A 219 -11.73 -8.90 -5.74
N ARG A 220 -10.93 -9.78 -5.16
CA ARG A 220 -11.10 -10.27 -3.79
C ARG A 220 -10.85 -9.20 -2.71
N TRP A 221 -10.04 -8.20 -3.01
CA TRP A 221 -9.70 -7.16 -2.05
C TRP A 221 -10.03 -5.73 -2.50
N TRP A 222 -10.37 -5.52 -3.77
CA TRP A 222 -10.79 -4.20 -4.22
C TRP A 222 -12.20 -3.88 -3.73
N PRO A 223 -12.41 -2.73 -3.05
CA PRO A 223 -13.71 -2.38 -2.49
C PRO A 223 -14.81 -2.33 -3.54
N GLU A 224 -15.99 -2.86 -3.22
CA GLU A 224 -17.09 -2.96 -4.17
C GLU A 224 -17.61 -1.59 -4.61
N GLU A 225 -17.63 -0.63 -3.71
CA GLU A 225 -18.03 0.76 -3.97
C GLU A 225 -17.09 1.52 -4.94
N LEU A 226 -15.88 1.01 -5.14
CA LEU A 226 -14.90 1.56 -6.08
C LEU A 226 -14.89 0.82 -7.43
N ARG A 227 -15.79 -0.12 -7.66
CA ARG A 227 -15.93 -0.81 -8.95
C ARG A 227 -16.74 0.02 -9.93
N VAL A 228 -16.39 -0.11 -11.21
CA VAL A 228 -17.21 0.48 -12.27
C VAL A 228 -18.62 -0.12 -12.24
N SER A 229 -19.64 0.73 -12.22
CA SER A 229 -21.02 0.25 -12.27
C SER A 229 -21.30 -0.41 -13.63
N ALA A 230 -21.82 -1.62 -13.62
CA ALA A 230 -22.15 -2.39 -14.83
C ALA A 230 -23.07 -1.65 -15.83
N LYS A 231 -23.78 -0.61 -15.38
CA LYS A 231 -24.64 0.24 -16.22
C LYS A 231 -23.85 1.10 -17.23
N LEU A 232 -22.60 1.47 -16.96
CA LEU A 232 -21.80 2.32 -17.86
C LEU A 232 -21.16 1.55 -19.02
N VAL A 233 -21.00 0.24 -18.89
CA VAL A 233 -20.37 -0.61 -19.92
C VAL A 233 -21.31 -0.88 -21.10
N GLY A 234 -22.63 -0.75 -20.91
CA GLY A 234 -23.65 -0.95 -21.95
C GLY A 234 -23.79 0.23 -22.92
N GLU A 235 -23.51 1.45 -22.49
CA GLU A 235 -23.71 2.66 -23.31
C GLU A 235 -22.55 2.98 -24.28
N GLN A 236 -21.39 2.36 -24.12
CA GLN A 236 -20.24 2.54 -25.02
C GLN A 236 -20.19 1.53 -26.17
N ARG A 237 -21.15 0.61 -26.25
CA ARG A 237 -21.27 -0.41 -27.32
C ARG A 237 -22.51 -0.29 -28.21
N ALA A 238 -23.25 0.82 -28.10
CA ALA A 238 -24.41 1.11 -28.93
C ALA A 238 -24.10 2.17 -30.00
#